data_1e422662f4e2f2ec417f41aab78bd5ce
#
_entry.id   1e422662f4e2f2ec417f41aab78bd5ce
#
_cell.length_a   1.000
_cell.length_b   1.000
_cell.length_c   1.000
_cell.angle_alpha   90.00
_cell.angle_beta   90.00
_cell.angle_gamma   90.00
#
_symmetry.space_group_name_H-M   'P 1'
#
loop_
_entity.id
_entity.type
_entity.pdbx_description
1 polymer ?
#
loop_
_entity_poly.entity_id
_entity_poly.type
_entity_poly.pdbx_seq_one_letter_code
_entity_poly.pdbx_strand_id
1 'polypeptide(L)'
;MLTHVNSANRLSDIPFFQDSKIAETTILSNSFGANCNKIKLENNKCYVVKELIKSDNNYNSIFYEGKCLEFMNYKFPDLFPKVYYLKDNILVMKFIENNNVKDKQSEQDLAFQLAQVHQIKNSSFGYEFDPPIGGLKQPSGFEKSWIDFYGNKRLRIIFEMINSTNPMPNKINQGIEKILKNLKNLIPANPQPSLIHGDLWEGNILF
;
A
#
# COMPACT_ATOMS: atom_id res chain seq x y z
N MET A 1 -4.37 34.29 2.41
CA MET A 1 -3.42 34.07 1.29
C MET A 1 -2.58 32.88 1.68
N LEU A 2 -2.90 31.69 1.18
CA LEU A 2 -2.07 30.50 1.34
C LEU A 2 -1.00 30.57 0.25
N THR A 3 0.23 30.79 0.66
CA THR A 3 1.40 30.77 -0.23
C THR A 3 1.54 29.35 -0.80
N HIS A 4 1.32 29.19 -2.10
CA HIS A 4 1.76 28.04 -2.85
C HIS A 4 3.29 27.98 -2.76
N VAL A 5 3.82 27.25 -1.78
CA VAL A 5 5.23 26.86 -1.78
C VAL A 5 5.43 25.98 -2.99
N ASN A 6 6.26 26.42 -3.91
CA ASN A 6 6.53 25.78 -5.19
C ASN A 6 7.04 24.34 -4.93
N SER A 7 6.21 23.33 -5.18
CA SER A 7 6.54 21.92 -4.98
C SER A 7 7.80 21.47 -5.77
N ALA A 8 8.12 22.16 -6.86
CA ALA A 8 9.30 21.89 -7.68
C ALA A 8 10.63 22.12 -6.93
N ASN A 9 10.72 23.15 -6.07
CA ASN A 9 11.94 23.44 -5.30
C ASN A 9 12.21 22.40 -4.20
N ARG A 10 11.19 21.65 -3.75
CA ARG A 10 11.31 20.66 -2.69
C ARG A 10 11.77 19.30 -3.20
N LEU A 11 11.49 18.98 -4.47
CA LEU A 11 11.89 17.72 -5.09
C LEU A 11 13.38 17.67 -5.42
N SER A 12 13.99 18.82 -5.77
CA SER A 12 15.45 18.91 -5.97
C SER A 12 16.25 18.71 -4.68
N ASP A 13 15.64 18.92 -3.51
CA ASP A 13 16.29 18.74 -2.21
C ASP A 13 16.35 17.26 -1.79
N ILE A 14 15.64 16.37 -2.50
CA ILE A 14 15.74 14.92 -2.26
C ILE A 14 17.15 14.47 -2.69
N PRO A 15 17.95 13.85 -1.81
CA PRO A 15 19.32 13.44 -2.13
C PRO A 15 19.46 12.58 -3.38
N PHE A 16 18.42 11.81 -3.73
CA PHE A 16 18.38 11.00 -4.95
C PHE A 16 18.45 11.86 -6.23
N PHE A 17 17.98 13.10 -6.20
CA PHE A 17 17.96 14.00 -7.36
C PHE A 17 19.05 15.10 -7.33
N GLN A 18 19.92 15.09 -6.33
CA GLN A 18 20.91 16.17 -6.09
C GLN A 18 21.75 16.51 -7.31
N ASP A 19 22.15 15.50 -8.11
CA ASP A 19 22.96 15.67 -9.33
C ASP A 19 22.10 15.58 -10.60
N SER A 20 20.78 15.73 -10.49
CA SER A 20 19.85 15.56 -11.57
C SER A 20 19.06 16.84 -11.83
N LYS A 21 18.85 17.17 -13.11
CA LYS A 21 17.96 18.27 -13.48
C LYS A 21 16.58 17.73 -13.81
N ILE A 22 15.58 18.26 -13.08
CA ILE A 22 14.17 17.94 -13.29
C ILE A 22 13.66 18.76 -14.46
N ALA A 23 13.19 18.09 -15.52
CA ALA A 23 12.60 18.72 -16.69
C ALA A 23 11.09 18.96 -16.52
N GLU A 24 10.39 18.01 -15.88
CA GLU A 24 8.93 18.05 -15.73
C GLU A 24 8.48 17.34 -14.45
N THR A 25 7.43 17.87 -13.83
CA THR A 25 6.72 17.26 -12.71
C THR A 25 5.24 17.19 -13.04
N THR A 26 4.68 15.97 -13.02
CA THR A 26 3.25 15.73 -13.27
C THR A 26 2.62 15.11 -12.04
N ILE A 27 1.51 15.69 -11.53
CA ILE A 27 0.76 15.12 -10.41
C ILE A 27 0.01 13.89 -10.90
N LEU A 28 0.24 12.73 -10.27
CA LEU A 28 -0.48 11.50 -10.55
C LEU A 28 -1.69 11.34 -9.60
N SER A 29 -1.50 11.64 -8.31
CA SER A 29 -2.59 11.61 -7.32
C SER A 29 -2.25 12.44 -6.09
N ASN A 30 -3.30 12.81 -5.36
CA ASN A 30 -3.20 13.44 -4.04
C ASN A 30 -4.29 12.83 -3.16
N SER A 31 -3.94 11.91 -2.30
CA SER A 31 -4.89 11.17 -1.48
C SER A 31 -4.25 10.68 -0.17
N PHE A 32 -5.06 10.49 0.85
CA PHE A 32 -4.63 9.98 2.17
C PHE A 32 -3.45 10.74 2.79
N GLY A 33 -3.40 12.06 2.57
CA GLY A 33 -2.33 12.91 3.08
C GLY A 33 -0.98 12.77 2.36
N ALA A 34 -0.94 12.10 1.22
CA ALA A 34 0.26 11.91 0.40
C ALA A 34 0.10 12.49 -1.00
N ASN A 35 1.18 13.08 -1.52
CA ASN A 35 1.32 13.46 -2.92
C ASN A 35 2.04 12.36 -3.68
N CYS A 36 1.58 12.05 -4.89
CA CYS A 36 2.22 11.15 -5.83
C CYS A 36 2.49 11.88 -7.13
N ASN A 37 3.76 12.00 -7.51
CA ASN A 37 4.19 12.75 -8.68
C ASN A 37 5.03 11.89 -9.62
N LYS A 38 4.84 12.03 -10.93
CA LYS A 38 5.80 11.60 -11.94
C LYS A 38 6.85 12.69 -12.11
N ILE A 39 8.11 12.33 -12.03
CA ILE A 39 9.26 13.22 -12.24
C ILE A 39 9.97 12.75 -13.50
N LYS A 40 10.10 13.64 -14.47
CA LYS A 40 10.91 13.43 -15.66
C LYS A 40 12.18 14.28 -15.58
N LEU A 41 13.33 13.65 -15.73
CA LEU A 41 14.63 14.31 -15.76
C LEU A 41 14.98 14.77 -17.20
N GLU A 42 15.93 15.72 -17.34
CA GLU A 42 16.43 16.18 -18.65
C GLU A 42 17.02 15.03 -19.49
N ASN A 43 17.52 13.98 -18.86
CA ASN A 43 18.02 12.77 -19.54
C ASN A 43 16.91 11.77 -19.92
N ASN A 44 15.64 12.18 -19.87
CA ASN A 44 14.44 11.41 -20.15
C ASN A 44 14.12 10.25 -19.19
N LYS A 45 14.88 10.06 -18.10
CA LYS A 45 14.51 9.09 -17.07
C LYS A 45 13.28 9.57 -16.30
N CYS A 46 12.37 8.64 -16.02
CA CYS A 46 11.15 8.93 -15.27
C CYS A 46 11.11 8.14 -13.96
N TYR A 47 10.60 8.80 -12.92
CA TYR A 47 10.45 8.25 -11.58
C TYR A 47 9.07 8.60 -11.03
N VAL A 48 8.59 7.81 -10.06
CA VAL A 48 7.47 8.20 -9.21
C VAL A 48 8.02 8.61 -7.86
N VAL A 49 7.57 9.75 -7.39
CA VAL A 49 7.87 10.24 -6.03
C VAL A 49 6.57 10.30 -5.25
N LYS A 50 6.51 9.55 -4.14
CA LYS A 50 5.46 9.70 -3.15
C LYS A 50 6.02 10.41 -1.92
N GLU A 51 5.28 11.40 -1.44
CA GLU A 51 5.63 12.17 -0.24
C GLU A 51 4.42 12.23 0.70
N LEU A 52 4.61 11.80 1.95
CA LEU A 52 3.61 11.97 2.99
C LEU A 52 3.67 13.42 3.49
N ILE A 53 2.59 14.18 3.28
CA ILE A 53 2.47 15.59 3.71
C ILE A 53 1.85 15.66 5.09
N LYS A 54 0.86 14.81 5.37
CA LYS A 54 0.13 14.78 6.63
C LYS A 54 -0.22 13.35 7.01
N SER A 55 -0.01 13.03 8.28
CA SER A 55 -0.49 11.77 8.87
C SER A 55 -1.38 12.09 10.06
N ASP A 56 -2.57 11.52 10.09
CA ASP A 56 -3.53 11.75 11.19
C ASP A 56 -3.16 10.96 12.47
N ASN A 57 -2.32 9.92 12.36
CA ASN A 57 -2.04 8.97 13.44
C ASN A 57 -0.54 8.76 13.71
N ASN A 58 0.32 9.70 13.34
CA ASN A 58 1.79 9.54 13.39
C ASN A 58 2.30 8.26 12.70
N TYR A 59 1.51 7.70 11.78
CA TYR A 59 1.86 6.52 11.00
C TYR A 59 2.39 6.92 9.64
N ASN A 60 3.63 6.53 9.33
CA ASN A 60 4.26 6.84 8.05
C ASN A 60 3.90 5.77 7.01
N SER A 61 2.72 5.91 6.38
CA SER A 61 2.24 4.97 5.37
C SER A 61 3.18 4.84 4.18
N ILE A 62 3.81 5.94 3.74
CA ILE A 62 4.73 5.95 2.58
C ILE A 62 6.02 5.19 2.89
N PHE A 63 6.56 5.33 4.10
CA PHE A 63 7.73 4.55 4.51
C PHE A 63 7.44 3.04 4.49
N TYR A 64 6.31 2.62 5.08
CA TYR A 64 5.95 1.20 5.11
C TYR A 64 5.49 0.67 3.75
N GLU A 65 4.87 1.48 2.89
CA GLU A 65 4.65 1.14 1.48
C GLU A 65 5.98 0.84 0.78
N GLY A 66 6.97 1.73 0.95
CA GLY A 66 8.30 1.53 0.40
C GLY A 66 8.95 0.22 0.88
N LYS A 67 8.84 -0.11 2.17
CA LYS A 67 9.33 -1.39 2.73
C LYS A 67 8.63 -2.60 2.10
N CYS A 68 7.31 -2.53 1.89
CA CYS A 68 6.57 -3.58 1.19
C CYS A 68 7.08 -3.73 -0.25
N LEU A 69 7.28 -2.62 -0.97
CA LEU A 69 7.76 -2.64 -2.36
C LEU A 69 9.19 -3.16 -2.47
N GLU A 70 10.10 -2.81 -1.54
CA GLU A 70 11.46 -3.38 -1.50
C GLU A 70 11.40 -4.92 -1.41
N PHE A 71 10.58 -5.45 -0.49
CA PHE A 71 10.39 -6.89 -0.34
C PHE A 71 9.77 -7.53 -1.59
N MET A 72 8.70 -6.94 -2.13
CA MET A 72 7.99 -7.47 -3.28
C MET A 72 8.86 -7.42 -4.55
N ASN A 73 9.56 -6.32 -4.80
CA ASN A 73 10.49 -6.22 -5.93
C ASN A 73 11.68 -7.17 -5.81
N TYR A 74 12.19 -7.41 -4.59
CA TYR A 74 13.24 -8.43 -4.38
C TYR A 74 12.77 -9.84 -4.79
N LYS A 75 11.51 -10.18 -4.50
CA LYS A 75 10.92 -11.49 -4.85
C LYS A 75 10.46 -11.57 -6.31
N PHE A 76 9.96 -10.46 -6.85
CA PHE A 76 9.32 -10.37 -8.17
C PHE A 76 9.75 -9.08 -8.87
N PRO A 77 11.01 -9.00 -9.36
CA PRO A 77 11.60 -7.74 -9.86
C PRO A 77 10.91 -7.17 -11.10
N ASP A 78 10.22 -8.02 -11.88
CA ASP A 78 9.51 -7.59 -13.09
C ASP A 78 8.03 -7.24 -12.84
N LEU A 79 7.52 -7.58 -11.65
CA LEU A 79 6.11 -7.37 -11.31
C LEU A 79 5.89 -6.12 -10.47
N PHE A 80 6.85 -5.77 -9.60
CA PHE A 80 6.73 -4.63 -8.70
C PHE A 80 7.77 -3.55 -9.01
N PRO A 81 7.45 -2.26 -8.84
CA PRO A 81 8.39 -1.18 -9.12
C PRO A 81 9.59 -1.24 -8.19
N LYS A 82 10.79 -1.04 -8.77
CA LYS A 82 12.02 -0.93 -8.00
C LYS A 82 12.00 0.34 -7.16
N VAL A 83 12.32 0.23 -5.88
CA VAL A 83 12.58 1.36 -4.97
C VAL A 83 14.02 1.85 -5.18
N TYR A 84 14.19 3.15 -5.37
CA TYR A 84 15.50 3.81 -5.54
C TYR A 84 15.92 4.60 -4.31
N TYR A 85 14.92 5.16 -3.60
CA TYR A 85 15.16 5.94 -2.39
C TYR A 85 13.97 5.79 -1.45
N LEU A 86 14.26 5.53 -0.19
CA LEU A 86 13.26 5.44 0.86
C LEU A 86 13.85 6.03 2.12
N LYS A 87 13.33 7.17 2.54
CA LYS A 87 13.75 7.81 3.78
C LYS A 87 12.65 8.72 4.29
N ASP A 88 12.46 8.69 5.61
CA ASP A 88 11.48 9.51 6.29
C ASP A 88 10.08 9.38 5.64
N ASN A 89 9.56 10.45 5.10
CA ASN A 89 8.25 10.53 4.45
C ASN A 89 8.31 10.50 2.91
N ILE A 90 9.45 10.11 2.32
CA ILE A 90 9.69 10.14 0.87
C ILE A 90 10.03 8.75 0.35
N LEU A 91 9.34 8.35 -0.71
CA LEU A 91 9.59 7.16 -1.51
C LEU A 91 9.82 7.57 -2.96
N VAL A 92 10.98 7.19 -3.53
CA VAL A 92 11.26 7.29 -4.98
C VAL A 92 11.31 5.90 -5.57
N MET A 93 10.52 5.64 -6.59
CA MET A 93 10.45 4.34 -7.25
C MET A 93 10.44 4.47 -8.77
N LYS A 94 10.66 3.35 -9.45
CA LYS A 94 10.63 3.26 -10.91
C LYS A 94 9.25 3.70 -11.42
N PHE A 95 9.24 4.62 -12.40
CA PHE A 95 8.04 4.84 -13.20
C PHE A 95 7.91 3.70 -14.21
N ILE A 96 6.73 3.11 -14.29
CA ILE A 96 6.42 2.03 -15.23
C ILE A 96 5.52 2.64 -16.31
N GLU A 97 6.04 2.65 -17.54
CA GLU A 97 5.22 3.03 -18.71
C GLU A 97 4.12 1.98 -18.90
N ASN A 98 2.91 2.45 -19.13
CA ASN A 98 1.76 1.60 -19.40
C ASN A 98 0.84 2.30 -20.40
N ASN A 99 0.02 1.53 -21.10
CA ASN A 99 -0.94 2.04 -22.06
C ASN A 99 -2.39 1.91 -21.59
N ASN A 100 -2.60 1.38 -20.37
CA ASN A 100 -3.92 1.11 -19.78
C ASN A 100 -4.85 0.24 -20.66
N VAL A 101 -4.28 -0.54 -21.59
CA VAL A 101 -5.06 -1.45 -22.41
C VAL A 101 -5.34 -2.73 -21.65
N LYS A 102 -6.61 -2.94 -21.34
CA LYS A 102 -7.10 -4.16 -20.70
C LYS A 102 -7.69 -5.08 -21.76
N ASP A 103 -7.09 -6.23 -21.92
CA ASP A 103 -7.58 -7.29 -22.79
C ASP A 103 -7.57 -8.63 -22.04
N LYS A 104 -8.10 -9.65 -22.68
CA LYS A 104 -8.15 -11.00 -22.08
C LYS A 104 -6.78 -11.55 -21.75
N GLN A 105 -5.76 -11.21 -22.52
CA GLN A 105 -4.39 -11.68 -22.29
C GLN A 105 -3.80 -11.03 -21.04
N SER A 106 -3.92 -9.70 -20.89
CA SER A 106 -3.43 -8.97 -19.73
C SER A 106 -4.12 -9.38 -18.43
N GLU A 107 -5.44 -9.71 -18.48
CA GLU A 107 -6.16 -10.28 -17.34
C GLU A 107 -5.65 -11.68 -16.95
N GLN A 108 -5.35 -12.52 -17.92
CA GLN A 108 -4.76 -13.84 -17.69
C GLN A 108 -3.34 -13.73 -17.10
N ASP A 109 -2.54 -12.82 -17.62
CA ASP A 109 -1.18 -12.57 -17.13
C ASP A 109 -1.22 -12.06 -15.67
N LEU A 110 -2.12 -11.13 -15.34
CA LEU A 110 -2.34 -10.68 -13.97
C LEU A 110 -2.71 -11.85 -13.04
N ALA A 111 -3.65 -12.69 -13.45
CA ALA A 111 -4.07 -13.84 -12.65
C ALA A 111 -2.91 -14.82 -12.42
N PHE A 112 -2.09 -15.07 -13.46
CA PHE A 112 -0.91 -15.92 -13.36
C PHE A 112 0.13 -15.33 -12.40
N GLN A 113 0.45 -14.04 -12.53
CA GLN A 113 1.42 -13.36 -11.65
C GLN A 113 0.96 -13.35 -10.18
N LEU A 114 -0.32 -13.09 -9.93
CA LEU A 114 -0.88 -13.16 -8.57
C LEU A 114 -0.80 -14.57 -8.00
N ALA A 115 -1.05 -15.59 -8.81
CA ALA A 115 -0.89 -16.98 -8.38
C ALA A 115 0.56 -17.28 -7.95
N GLN A 116 1.56 -16.72 -8.64
CA GLN A 116 2.97 -16.85 -8.24
C GLN A 116 3.24 -16.18 -6.89
N VAL A 117 2.71 -14.97 -6.66
CA VAL A 117 2.81 -14.28 -5.36
C VAL A 117 2.20 -15.14 -4.26
N HIS A 118 1.02 -15.71 -4.49
CA HIS A 118 0.31 -16.55 -3.52
C HIS A 118 1.00 -17.91 -3.25
N GLN A 119 1.98 -18.33 -4.05
CA GLN A 119 2.81 -19.51 -3.76
C GLN A 119 3.82 -19.27 -2.62
N ILE A 120 4.13 -18.04 -2.28
CA ILE A 120 4.99 -17.76 -1.12
C ILE A 120 4.20 -18.05 0.16
N LYS A 121 4.62 -19.09 0.86
CA LYS A 121 3.97 -19.55 2.10
C LYS A 121 4.73 -19.09 3.33
N ASN A 122 4.02 -19.04 4.45
CA ASN A 122 4.58 -18.82 5.76
C ASN A 122 4.02 -19.82 6.77
N SER A 123 4.61 -19.88 7.94
CA SER A 123 4.13 -20.69 9.07
C SER A 123 3.12 -19.97 9.96
N SER A 124 2.89 -18.65 9.70
CA SER A 124 2.03 -17.79 10.50
C SER A 124 1.38 -16.73 9.61
N PHE A 125 0.24 -16.20 10.06
CA PHE A 125 -0.43 -15.04 9.46
C PHE A 125 0.20 -13.77 9.99
N GLY A 126 0.21 -12.70 9.17
CA GLY A 126 0.75 -11.42 9.56
C GLY A 126 2.07 -11.08 8.88
N TYR A 127 2.67 -10.00 9.34
CA TYR A 127 3.91 -9.45 8.80
C TYR A 127 4.78 -8.88 9.93
N GLU A 128 6.07 -8.69 9.68
CA GLU A 128 7.03 -8.19 10.69
C GLU A 128 6.81 -6.74 11.11
N PHE A 129 6.12 -5.96 10.27
CA PHE A 129 5.68 -4.60 10.58
C PHE A 129 4.21 -4.43 10.18
N ASP A 130 3.62 -3.28 10.47
CA ASP A 130 2.23 -2.96 10.17
C ASP A 130 2.14 -2.35 8.76
N PRO A 131 1.74 -3.12 7.71
CA PRO A 131 1.65 -2.60 6.36
C PRO A 131 0.51 -1.60 6.23
N PRO A 132 0.59 -0.65 5.27
CA PRO A 132 -0.52 0.25 4.98
C PRO A 132 -1.58 -0.41 4.11
N ILE A 133 -2.81 0.10 4.21
CA ILE A 133 -3.83 0.03 3.16
C ILE A 133 -4.33 1.45 2.92
N GLY A 134 -3.97 2.02 1.77
CA GLY A 134 -4.07 3.47 1.60
C GLY A 134 -3.28 4.21 2.70
N GLY A 135 -3.93 5.15 3.39
CA GLY A 135 -3.35 5.86 4.53
C GLY A 135 -3.49 5.15 5.87
N LEU A 136 -4.17 3.99 5.93
CA LEU A 136 -4.49 3.30 7.17
C LEU A 136 -3.42 2.29 7.57
N LYS A 137 -3.03 2.34 8.84
CA LYS A 137 -2.20 1.32 9.48
C LYS A 137 -2.99 0.03 9.65
N GLN A 138 -2.46 -1.10 9.16
CA GLN A 138 -2.99 -2.42 9.44
C GLN A 138 -2.16 -3.10 10.54
N PRO A 139 -2.61 -3.15 11.79
CA PRO A 139 -1.90 -3.87 12.84
C PRO A 139 -1.58 -5.30 12.40
N SER A 140 -0.34 -5.70 12.56
CA SER A 140 0.19 -6.97 12.10
C SER A 140 0.86 -7.75 13.25
N GLY A 141 2.08 -8.21 13.06
CA GLY A 141 2.70 -9.21 13.92
C GLY A 141 2.20 -10.61 13.57
N PHE A 142 2.94 -11.62 13.98
CA PHE A 142 2.68 -13.01 13.58
C PHE A 142 1.71 -13.71 14.52
N GLU A 143 0.68 -14.37 13.94
CA GLU A 143 -0.32 -15.18 14.62
C GLU A 143 -0.42 -16.57 13.99
N LYS A 144 -0.61 -17.60 14.81
CA LYS A 144 -0.81 -18.99 14.33
C LYS A 144 -2.26 -19.25 13.90
N SER A 145 -3.21 -18.59 14.54
CA SER A 145 -4.63 -18.73 14.28
C SER A 145 -5.10 -17.71 13.26
N TRP A 146 -5.68 -18.16 12.15
CA TRP A 146 -6.32 -17.29 11.18
C TRP A 146 -7.51 -16.54 11.77
N ILE A 147 -8.31 -17.27 12.58
CA ILE A 147 -9.48 -16.68 13.23
C ILE A 147 -9.09 -15.49 14.11
N ASP A 148 -8.04 -15.66 14.94
CA ASP A 148 -7.57 -14.59 15.83
C ASP A 148 -6.91 -13.45 15.06
N PHE A 149 -6.10 -13.76 14.05
CA PHE A 149 -5.48 -12.75 13.20
C PHE A 149 -6.53 -11.91 12.49
N TYR A 150 -7.44 -12.55 11.75
CA TYR A 150 -8.45 -11.85 10.97
C TYR A 150 -9.46 -11.14 11.86
N GLY A 151 -9.94 -11.80 12.91
CA GLY A 151 -10.88 -11.22 13.85
C GLY A 151 -10.33 -9.99 14.57
N ASN A 152 -9.15 -10.11 15.18
CA ASN A 152 -8.61 -9.06 16.05
C ASN A 152 -7.81 -8.01 15.27
N LYS A 153 -7.01 -8.42 14.25
CA LYS A 153 -6.09 -7.52 13.52
C LYS A 153 -6.69 -6.93 12.24
N ARG A 154 -7.89 -7.37 11.82
CA ARG A 154 -8.57 -6.85 10.62
C ARG A 154 -9.96 -6.34 10.97
N LEU A 155 -10.89 -7.21 11.37
CA LEU A 155 -12.29 -6.80 11.57
C LEU A 155 -12.47 -5.88 12.78
N ARG A 156 -11.97 -6.27 13.96
CA ARG A 156 -12.15 -5.51 15.22
C ARG A 156 -11.52 -4.13 15.14
N ILE A 157 -10.29 -4.03 14.65
CA ILE A 157 -9.57 -2.74 14.57
C ILE A 157 -10.33 -1.74 13.68
N ILE A 158 -10.79 -2.17 12.50
CA ILE A 158 -11.56 -1.29 11.61
C ILE A 158 -12.89 -0.91 12.24
N PHE A 159 -13.57 -1.87 12.88
CA PHE A 159 -14.80 -1.63 13.61
C PHE A 159 -14.64 -0.57 14.73
N GLU A 160 -13.60 -0.70 15.55
CA GLU A 160 -13.28 0.24 16.62
C GLU A 160 -12.91 1.62 16.07
N MET A 161 -12.11 1.69 15.00
CA MET A 161 -11.76 2.94 14.32
C MET A 161 -13.00 3.69 13.82
N ILE A 162 -13.92 3.00 13.13
CA ILE A 162 -15.14 3.61 12.64
C ILE A 162 -15.97 4.15 13.82
N ASN A 163 -16.17 3.34 14.86
CA ASN A 163 -16.96 3.76 16.01
C ASN A 163 -16.33 4.91 16.82
N SER A 164 -15.01 5.05 16.81
CA SER A 164 -14.34 6.16 17.49
C SER A 164 -14.54 7.51 16.79
N THR A 165 -14.71 7.48 15.45
CA THR A 165 -14.84 8.71 14.65
C THR A 165 -16.29 9.01 14.24
N ASN A 166 -17.04 7.96 13.91
CA ASN A 166 -18.45 8.05 13.50
C ASN A 166 -19.21 6.82 14.00
N PRO A 167 -19.72 6.86 15.25
CA PRO A 167 -20.38 5.71 15.88
C PRO A 167 -21.53 5.15 15.05
N MET A 168 -21.49 3.85 14.78
CA MET A 168 -22.55 3.15 14.06
C MET A 168 -23.78 2.92 14.94
N PRO A 169 -24.98 2.77 14.34
CA PRO A 169 -26.19 2.41 15.07
C PRO A 169 -26.01 1.12 15.90
N ASN A 170 -26.63 1.07 17.09
CA ASN A 170 -26.50 -0.08 18.00
C ASN A 170 -26.81 -1.43 17.36
N LYS A 171 -27.78 -1.50 16.44
CA LYS A 171 -28.12 -2.73 15.73
C LYS A 171 -26.97 -3.24 14.87
N ILE A 172 -26.21 -2.34 14.23
CA ILE A 172 -25.03 -2.67 13.43
C ILE A 172 -23.91 -3.16 14.36
N ASN A 173 -23.63 -2.43 15.43
CA ASN A 173 -22.63 -2.81 16.42
C ASN A 173 -22.88 -4.22 16.98
N GLN A 174 -24.12 -4.51 17.37
CA GLN A 174 -24.52 -5.85 17.84
C GLN A 174 -24.35 -6.94 16.76
N GLY A 175 -24.64 -6.59 15.50
CA GLY A 175 -24.43 -7.49 14.36
C GLY A 175 -22.96 -7.86 14.17
N ILE A 176 -22.07 -6.86 14.20
CA ILE A 176 -20.62 -7.07 14.06
C ILE A 176 -20.06 -7.88 15.24
N GLU A 177 -20.49 -7.59 16.47
CA GLU A 177 -20.09 -8.39 17.64
C GLU A 177 -20.53 -9.86 17.55
N LYS A 178 -21.71 -10.12 16.99
CA LYS A 178 -22.16 -11.50 16.72
C LYS A 178 -21.30 -12.20 15.68
N ILE A 179 -20.90 -11.47 14.61
CA ILE A 179 -19.99 -11.99 13.57
C ILE A 179 -18.65 -12.34 14.22
N LEU A 180 -18.04 -11.42 14.97
CA LEU A 180 -16.75 -11.63 15.63
C LEU A 180 -16.77 -12.84 16.57
N LYS A 181 -17.83 -13.00 17.39
CA LYS A 181 -18.01 -14.15 18.30
C LYS A 181 -18.21 -15.48 17.56
N ASN A 182 -18.76 -15.44 16.35
CA ASN A 182 -19.06 -16.63 15.55
C ASN A 182 -18.08 -16.85 14.39
N LEU A 183 -16.98 -16.10 14.33
CA LEU A 183 -16.08 -16.07 13.19
C LEU A 183 -15.54 -17.44 12.78
N LYS A 184 -15.27 -18.31 13.77
CA LYS A 184 -14.83 -19.71 13.56
C LYS A 184 -15.78 -20.58 12.73
N ASN A 185 -17.06 -20.20 12.67
CA ASN A 185 -18.09 -20.91 11.88
C ASN A 185 -18.34 -20.22 10.52
N LEU A 186 -17.77 -19.04 10.29
CA LEU A 186 -18.01 -18.24 9.10
C LEU A 186 -16.85 -18.26 8.10
N ILE A 187 -15.63 -18.48 8.59
CA ILE A 187 -14.42 -18.54 7.75
C ILE A 187 -13.63 -19.83 8.02
N PRO A 188 -12.78 -20.28 7.09
CA PRO A 188 -11.91 -21.43 7.30
C PRO A 188 -11.04 -21.26 8.55
N ALA A 189 -10.93 -22.30 9.37
CA ALA A 189 -10.16 -22.23 10.60
C ALA A 189 -8.65 -22.16 10.37
N ASN A 190 -8.15 -22.92 9.40
CA ASN A 190 -6.72 -23.11 9.15
C ASN A 190 -6.38 -23.02 7.64
N PRO A 191 -6.57 -21.87 6.97
CA PRO A 191 -6.05 -21.72 5.63
C PRO A 191 -4.52 -21.72 5.68
N GLN A 192 -3.87 -22.05 4.56
CA GLN A 192 -2.41 -21.93 4.45
C GLN A 192 -2.01 -20.45 4.42
N PRO A 193 -1.20 -19.96 5.37
CA PRO A 193 -0.69 -18.59 5.29
C PRO A 193 0.09 -18.39 3.99
N SER A 194 -0.31 -17.39 3.22
CA SER A 194 0.27 -17.06 1.91
C SER A 194 0.49 -15.57 1.81
N LEU A 195 1.52 -15.17 1.06
CA LEU A 195 1.70 -13.76 0.71
C LEU A 195 0.55 -13.32 -0.20
N ILE A 196 -0.01 -12.15 0.09
CA ILE A 196 -1.04 -11.51 -0.73
C ILE A 196 -0.64 -10.06 -1.00
N HIS A 197 -1.16 -9.48 -2.09
CA HIS A 197 -1.00 -8.05 -2.35
C HIS A 197 -1.67 -7.19 -1.25
N GLY A 198 -2.87 -7.58 -0.84
CA GLY A 198 -3.58 -6.96 0.28
C GLY A 198 -4.44 -5.74 -0.09
N ASP A 199 -4.16 -5.07 -1.22
CA ASP A 199 -4.89 -3.89 -1.71
C ASP A 199 -4.99 -3.92 -3.24
N LEU A 200 -5.42 -5.06 -3.79
CA LEU A 200 -5.52 -5.26 -5.24
C LEU A 200 -6.83 -4.67 -5.78
N TRP A 201 -6.70 -3.55 -6.42
CA TRP A 201 -7.78 -2.88 -7.16
C TRP A 201 -7.21 -2.20 -8.40
N GLU A 202 -8.06 -1.69 -9.29
CA GLU A 202 -7.67 -1.13 -10.58
C GLU A 202 -6.57 -0.05 -10.49
N GLY A 203 -6.59 0.80 -9.46
CA GLY A 203 -5.58 1.85 -9.28
C GLY A 203 -4.19 1.34 -8.87
N ASN A 204 -4.05 0.06 -8.50
CA ASN A 204 -2.78 -0.59 -8.15
C ASN A 204 -2.31 -1.59 -9.21
N ILE A 205 -2.90 -1.55 -10.40
CA ILE A 205 -2.55 -2.43 -11.53
C ILE A 205 -2.22 -1.55 -12.72
N LEU A 206 -1.12 -1.83 -13.40
CA LEU A 206 -0.70 -1.20 -14.64
C LEU A 206 -0.76 -2.23 -15.78
N PHE A 207 -1.42 -1.88 -16.88
CA PHE A 207 -1.56 -2.71 -18.08
C PHE A 207 -0.80 -2.12 -19.26
#